data_5f9269318f6976788eefca600132a543
#
_entry.id   5f9269318f6976788eefca600132a543
#
_cell.length_a   1.000
_cell.length_b   1.000
_cell.length_c   1.000
_cell.angle_alpha   90.00
_cell.angle_beta   90.00
_cell.angle_gamma   90.00
#
_symmetry.space_group_name_H-M   'P 1'
#
loop_
_entity.id
_entity.type
_entity.pdbx_description
1 polymer ?
#
loop_
_entity_poly.entity_id
_entity_poly.type
_entity_poly.pdbx_seq_one_letter_code
_entity_poly.pdbx_strand_id
1 'polypeptide(L)'
;HWDHYKNNMYTTVIDEEDYAIKPMNCPGGMLVYASEPHSYRDLPLRMAELGLVHRHEMSGALHGLFRVRCFTQDDAHIFMTPDQLKDVIQETVRIFDEIYSTFGLSYQIELSTMPEDHIGTVEEWEHNQEILKEAITEMGKDFAINEGDGAFYGPKLDFHLADSLGR
;
A
#
# COMPACT_ATOMS: atom_id res chain seq x y z
N HIS A 1 -11.53 6.46 5.48
CA HIS A 1 -11.42 5.00 5.68
C HIS A 1 -12.73 4.38 6.20
N TRP A 2 -13.44 5.02 7.13
CA TRP A 2 -14.68 4.49 7.69
C TRP A 2 -15.71 4.19 6.58
N ASP A 3 -15.94 5.12 5.66
CA ASP A 3 -16.96 4.99 4.63
C ASP A 3 -16.62 3.91 3.60
N HIS A 4 -15.33 3.74 3.27
CA HIS A 4 -14.87 2.79 2.24
C HIS A 4 -14.42 1.44 2.78
N TYR A 5 -14.18 1.30 4.10
CA TYR A 5 -13.55 0.09 4.66
C TYR A 5 -14.26 -0.52 5.86
N LYS A 6 -15.40 0.05 6.30
CA LYS A 6 -16.14 -0.36 7.51
C LYS A 6 -16.46 -1.85 7.55
N ASN A 7 -16.81 -2.45 6.42
CA ASN A 7 -17.17 -3.87 6.34
C ASN A 7 -16.02 -4.81 6.69
N ASN A 8 -14.78 -4.34 6.59
CA ASN A 8 -13.57 -5.08 6.89
C ASN A 8 -12.98 -4.74 8.27
N MET A 9 -13.70 -3.98 9.10
CA MET A 9 -13.27 -3.59 10.44
C MET A 9 -13.98 -4.41 11.51
N TYR A 10 -13.27 -4.67 12.61
CA TYR A 10 -13.88 -5.04 13.88
C TYR A 10 -14.24 -3.77 14.62
N THR A 11 -15.51 -3.63 14.98
CA THR A 11 -16.03 -2.47 15.70
C THR A 11 -16.58 -2.86 17.08
N THR A 12 -16.55 -1.92 18.02
CA THR A 12 -17.15 -2.08 19.34
C THR A 12 -17.71 -0.74 19.80
N VAL A 13 -18.58 -0.76 20.78
CA VAL A 13 -19.14 0.43 21.41
C VAL A 13 -18.69 0.46 22.87
N ILE A 14 -18.09 1.56 23.30
CA ILE A 14 -17.66 1.78 24.68
C ILE A 14 -18.19 3.17 25.10
N ASP A 15 -18.93 3.23 26.19
CA ASP A 15 -19.53 4.47 26.72
C ASP A 15 -20.33 5.27 25.66
N GLU A 16 -21.12 4.56 24.85
CA GLU A 16 -21.95 5.09 23.76
C GLU A 16 -21.15 5.66 22.57
N GLU A 17 -19.84 5.46 22.54
CA GLU A 17 -18.97 5.85 21.42
C GLU A 17 -18.53 4.64 20.59
N ASP A 18 -18.50 4.81 19.26
CA ASP A 18 -18.04 3.80 18.30
C ASP A 18 -16.51 3.76 18.26
N TYR A 19 -15.96 2.55 18.40
CA TYR A 19 -14.54 2.27 18.24
C TYR A 19 -14.32 1.25 17.13
N ALA A 20 -13.17 1.34 16.46
CA ALA A 20 -12.70 0.33 15.49
C ALA A 20 -11.28 -0.12 15.83
N ILE A 21 -11.04 -1.42 15.72
CA ILE A 21 -9.67 -1.94 15.75
C ILE A 21 -9.03 -1.63 14.39
N LYS A 22 -7.84 -1.03 14.38
CA LYS A 22 -7.22 -0.57 13.14
C LYS A 22 -7.03 -1.71 12.11
N PRO A 23 -7.55 -1.56 10.89
CA PRO A 23 -7.37 -2.53 9.81
C PRO A 23 -6.14 -2.23 8.95
N MET A 24 -5.55 -1.05 9.11
CA MET A 24 -4.36 -0.57 8.41
C MET A 24 -3.62 0.48 9.26
N ASN A 25 -2.34 0.67 8.97
CA ASN A 25 -1.47 1.57 9.73
C ASN A 25 -1.50 3.01 9.21
N CYS A 26 -1.86 3.21 7.92
CA CYS A 26 -1.79 4.50 7.24
C CYS A 26 -2.44 5.67 8.00
N PRO A 27 -3.67 5.56 8.57
CA PRO A 27 -4.24 6.68 9.31
C PRO A 27 -3.42 7.11 10.52
N GLY A 28 -2.85 6.14 11.25
CA GLY A 28 -1.97 6.40 12.39
C GLY A 28 -0.67 7.07 11.96
N GLY A 29 -0.02 6.55 10.90
CA GLY A 29 1.20 7.12 10.33
C GLY A 29 1.02 8.57 9.87
N MET A 30 -0.10 8.88 9.20
CA MET A 30 -0.43 10.26 8.81
C MET A 30 -0.64 11.19 10.01
N LEU A 31 -1.29 10.72 11.09
CA LEU A 31 -1.46 11.50 12.31
C LEU A 31 -0.13 11.76 13.02
N VAL A 32 0.77 10.78 13.04
CA VAL A 32 2.13 10.95 13.59
C VAL A 32 2.89 11.98 12.78
N TYR A 33 2.86 11.89 11.44
CA TYR A 33 3.48 12.91 10.58
C TYR A 33 2.90 14.30 10.84
N ALA A 34 1.59 14.43 10.98
CA ALA A 34 0.90 15.70 11.20
C ALA A 34 1.07 16.26 12.62
N SER A 35 1.62 15.50 13.56
CA SER A 35 1.79 15.93 14.96
C SER A 35 2.91 16.96 15.16
N GLU A 36 3.83 17.05 14.20
CA GLU A 36 4.95 17.98 14.21
C GLU A 36 5.06 18.72 12.86
N PRO A 37 5.53 19.98 12.84
CA PRO A 37 5.78 20.69 11.60
C PRO A 37 7.02 20.13 10.91
N HIS A 38 6.94 19.89 9.61
CA HIS A 38 8.03 19.43 8.77
C HIS A 38 8.40 20.48 7.73
N SER A 39 9.69 20.61 7.44
CA SER A 39 10.19 21.42 6.33
C SER A 39 10.17 20.59 5.04
N TYR A 40 9.95 21.23 3.89
CA TYR A 40 10.14 20.58 2.59
C TYR A 40 11.56 20.00 2.40
N ARG A 41 12.53 20.48 3.17
CA ARG A 41 13.92 19.98 3.15
C ARG A 41 14.10 18.66 3.88
N ASP A 42 13.12 18.27 4.71
CA ASP A 42 13.14 17.00 5.43
C ASP A 42 12.57 15.86 4.56
N LEU A 43 11.99 16.23 3.41
CA LEU A 43 11.38 15.28 2.48
C LEU A 43 12.41 14.72 1.45
N PRO A 44 12.32 13.47 1.05
CA PRO A 44 11.32 12.49 1.48
C PRO A 44 11.59 11.96 2.89
N LEU A 45 10.57 12.01 3.75
CA LEU A 45 10.62 11.46 5.11
C LEU A 45 10.06 10.02 5.10
N ARG A 46 10.85 9.07 5.57
CA ARG A 46 10.50 7.65 5.62
C ARG A 46 10.20 7.25 7.06
N MET A 47 8.98 6.78 7.29
CA MET A 47 8.51 6.32 8.60
C MET A 47 8.10 4.87 8.49
N ALA A 48 8.71 3.99 9.28
CA ALA A 48 8.40 2.56 9.28
C ALA A 48 7.87 2.12 10.64
N GLU A 49 7.02 1.10 10.62
CA GLU A 49 6.49 0.46 11.82
C GLU A 49 6.29 -1.05 11.60
N LEU A 50 6.43 -1.82 12.66
CA LEU A 50 5.92 -3.19 12.71
C LEU A 50 4.48 -3.13 13.22
N GLY A 51 3.55 -2.86 12.31
CA GLY A 51 2.18 -2.53 12.62
C GLY A 51 1.27 -3.74 12.72
N LEU A 52 0.70 -4.00 13.91
CA LEU A 52 -0.32 -5.03 14.10
C LEU A 52 -1.67 -4.50 13.61
N VAL A 53 -2.30 -5.22 12.68
CA VAL A 53 -3.61 -4.88 12.12
C VAL A 53 -4.58 -6.05 12.21
N HIS A 54 -5.87 -5.72 12.24
CA HIS A 54 -6.95 -6.70 12.27
C HIS A 54 -7.94 -6.40 11.15
N ARG A 55 -8.28 -7.42 10.38
CA ARG A 55 -9.26 -7.31 9.29
C ARG A 55 -10.36 -8.34 9.48
N HIS A 56 -11.59 -7.95 9.35
CA HIS A 56 -12.74 -8.85 9.38
C HIS A 56 -12.86 -9.57 8.03
N GLU A 57 -11.96 -10.53 7.81
CA GLU A 57 -12.01 -11.39 6.64
C GLU A 57 -13.15 -12.40 6.77
N MET A 58 -13.89 -12.63 5.68
CA MET A 58 -14.93 -13.66 5.63
C MET A 58 -14.31 -15.04 5.86
N SER A 59 -15.01 -15.92 6.58
CA SER A 59 -14.48 -17.25 6.93
C SER A 59 -14.08 -18.08 5.71
N GLY A 60 -14.80 -17.97 4.59
CA GLY A 60 -14.47 -18.66 3.34
C GLY A 60 -13.24 -18.12 2.61
N ALA A 61 -12.74 -16.94 2.97
CA ALA A 61 -11.55 -16.33 2.39
C ALA A 61 -10.27 -16.70 3.17
N LEU A 62 -10.38 -17.25 4.37
CA LEU A 62 -9.20 -17.59 5.18
C LEU A 62 -8.43 -18.75 4.55
N HIS A 63 -7.09 -18.61 4.48
CA HIS A 63 -6.23 -19.61 3.85
C HIS A 63 -4.87 -19.74 4.54
N GLY A 64 -4.76 -20.68 5.47
CA GLY A 64 -3.52 -20.98 6.18
C GLY A 64 -2.91 -19.74 6.82
N LEU A 65 -1.65 -19.46 6.52
CA LEU A 65 -0.94 -18.24 6.93
C LEU A 65 -1.04 -17.11 5.89
N PHE A 66 -1.55 -17.39 4.69
CA PHE A 66 -1.62 -16.39 3.61
C PHE A 66 -2.76 -15.38 3.80
N ARG A 67 -3.88 -15.82 4.39
CA ARG A 67 -5.01 -14.94 4.66
C ARG A 67 -5.57 -15.18 6.04
N VAL A 68 -5.29 -14.24 6.92
CA VAL A 68 -5.61 -14.29 8.36
C VAL A 68 -6.31 -13.01 8.80
N ARG A 69 -6.92 -13.04 9.97
CA ARG A 69 -7.64 -11.88 10.53
C ARG A 69 -6.80 -10.94 11.38
N CYS A 70 -5.61 -11.38 11.76
CA CYS A 70 -4.67 -10.60 12.57
C CYS A 70 -3.26 -10.90 12.06
N PHE A 71 -2.51 -9.85 11.72
CA PHE A 71 -1.14 -9.98 11.22
C PHE A 71 -0.34 -8.70 11.48
N THR A 72 0.97 -8.86 11.52
CA THR A 72 1.91 -7.74 11.61
C THR A 72 2.45 -7.43 10.22
N GLN A 73 2.41 -6.16 9.85
CA GLN A 73 3.04 -5.66 8.63
C GLN A 73 4.38 -5.00 8.98
N ASP A 74 5.40 -5.31 8.21
CA ASP A 74 6.58 -4.46 8.06
C ASP A 74 6.20 -3.35 7.07
N ASP A 75 5.73 -2.25 7.61
CA ASP A 75 5.03 -1.20 6.88
C ASP A 75 5.83 0.10 6.91
N ALA A 76 5.84 0.82 5.79
CA ALA A 76 6.50 2.11 5.69
C ALA A 76 5.62 3.12 4.96
N HIS A 77 5.60 4.34 5.48
CA HIS A 77 4.96 5.49 4.86
C HIS A 77 6.03 6.51 4.49
N ILE A 78 6.08 6.88 3.22
CA ILE A 78 7.04 7.84 2.70
C ILE A 78 6.30 9.12 2.34
N PHE A 79 6.59 10.18 3.06
CA PHE A 79 6.04 11.52 2.81
C PHE A 79 7.02 12.27 1.91
N MET A 80 6.54 12.79 0.79
CA MET A 80 7.38 13.38 -0.24
C MET A 80 6.65 14.50 -1.01
N THR A 81 7.40 15.30 -1.74
CA THR A 81 6.82 16.22 -2.73
C THR A 81 6.51 15.48 -4.03
N PRO A 82 5.56 15.96 -4.87
CA PRO A 82 5.20 15.29 -6.11
C PRO A 82 6.37 15.03 -7.06
N ASP A 83 7.33 15.94 -7.12
CA ASP A 83 8.55 15.80 -7.94
C ASP A 83 9.50 14.69 -7.47
N GLN A 84 9.39 14.25 -6.23
CA GLN A 84 10.20 13.15 -5.67
C GLN A 84 9.57 11.77 -5.89
N LEU A 85 8.30 11.69 -6.31
CA LEU A 85 7.54 10.45 -6.35
C LEU A 85 8.21 9.37 -7.22
N LYS A 86 8.65 9.72 -8.42
CA LYS A 86 9.29 8.77 -9.33
C LYS A 86 10.57 8.16 -8.74
N ASP A 87 11.43 8.98 -8.19
CA ASP A 87 12.69 8.53 -7.59
C ASP A 87 12.47 7.61 -6.39
N VAL A 88 11.48 7.93 -5.54
CA VAL A 88 11.11 7.12 -4.38
C VAL A 88 10.57 5.76 -4.82
N ILE A 89 9.74 5.71 -5.85
CA ILE A 89 9.24 4.44 -6.42
C ILE A 89 10.40 3.60 -6.93
N GLN A 90 11.31 4.18 -7.72
CA GLN A 90 12.47 3.45 -8.23
C GLN A 90 13.39 2.94 -7.12
N GLU A 91 13.59 3.72 -6.06
CA GLU A 91 14.34 3.30 -4.88
C GLU A 91 13.66 2.11 -4.20
N THR A 92 12.35 2.16 -4.02
CA THR A 92 11.56 1.06 -3.43
C THR A 92 11.67 -0.22 -4.26
N VAL A 93 11.59 -0.13 -5.58
CA VAL A 93 11.76 -1.28 -6.48
C VAL A 93 13.16 -1.89 -6.37
N ARG A 94 14.20 -1.06 -6.22
CA ARG A 94 15.58 -1.58 -6.00
C ARG A 94 15.69 -2.34 -4.67
N ILE A 95 15.00 -1.89 -3.62
CA ILE A 95 14.94 -2.63 -2.35
C ILE A 95 14.28 -3.99 -2.54
N PHE A 96 13.19 -4.09 -3.30
CA PHE A 96 12.59 -5.38 -3.64
C PHE A 96 13.56 -6.29 -4.39
N ASP A 97 14.28 -5.76 -5.38
CA ASP A 97 15.29 -6.52 -6.14
C ASP A 97 16.37 -7.08 -5.22
N GLU A 98 16.90 -6.27 -4.32
CA GLU A 98 17.94 -6.68 -3.38
C GLU A 98 17.46 -7.76 -2.42
N ILE A 99 16.30 -7.56 -1.79
CA ILE A 99 15.75 -8.49 -0.82
C ILE A 99 15.39 -9.81 -1.50
N TYR A 100 14.59 -9.78 -2.56
CA TYR A 100 14.10 -11.03 -3.18
C TYR A 100 15.18 -11.80 -3.89
N SER A 101 16.16 -11.14 -4.53
CA SER A 101 17.32 -11.81 -5.12
C SER A 101 18.15 -12.53 -4.07
N THR A 102 18.27 -11.98 -2.86
CA THR A 102 18.97 -12.64 -1.74
C THR A 102 18.34 -13.98 -1.38
N PHE A 103 17.03 -14.10 -1.50
CA PHE A 103 16.28 -15.35 -1.28
C PHE A 103 16.12 -16.21 -2.55
N GLY A 104 16.63 -15.75 -3.69
CA GLY A 104 16.45 -16.44 -4.96
C GLY A 104 15.02 -16.43 -5.49
N LEU A 105 14.22 -15.44 -5.05
CA LEU A 105 12.83 -15.27 -5.47
C LEU A 105 12.73 -14.33 -6.66
N SER A 106 11.83 -14.66 -7.59
CA SER A 106 11.40 -13.78 -8.67
C SER A 106 10.00 -13.27 -8.41
N TYR A 107 9.65 -12.14 -9.00
CA TYR A 107 8.34 -11.53 -8.89
C TYR A 107 7.85 -11.00 -10.25
N GLN A 108 6.55 -10.83 -10.36
CA GLN A 108 5.87 -10.13 -11.45
C GLN A 108 5.30 -8.83 -10.92
N ILE A 109 5.30 -7.79 -11.74
CA ILE A 109 4.75 -6.47 -11.37
C ILE A 109 3.40 -6.28 -12.07
N GLU A 110 2.40 -5.84 -11.32
CA GLU A 110 1.14 -5.35 -11.86
C GLU A 110 0.91 -3.89 -11.44
N LEU A 111 0.51 -3.06 -12.39
CA LEU A 111 0.01 -1.70 -12.13
C LEU A 111 -1.50 -1.77 -12.03
N SER A 112 -2.01 -1.58 -10.83
CA SER A 112 -3.44 -1.55 -10.54
C SER A 112 -3.96 -0.13 -10.67
N THR A 113 -4.95 0.06 -11.57
CA THR A 113 -5.48 1.36 -11.95
C THR A 113 -6.72 1.76 -11.16
N MET A 114 -7.30 2.92 -11.48
CA MET A 114 -8.42 3.54 -10.76
C MET A 114 -9.63 2.61 -10.65
N PRO A 115 -10.11 2.30 -9.43
CA PRO A 115 -11.36 1.57 -9.22
C PRO A 115 -12.58 2.47 -9.36
N GLU A 116 -13.77 1.88 -9.42
CA GLU A 116 -15.04 2.61 -9.47
C GLU A 116 -15.27 3.45 -8.20
N ASP A 117 -15.03 2.85 -7.01
CA ASP A 117 -15.08 3.55 -5.72
C ASP A 117 -13.69 4.10 -5.39
N HIS A 118 -13.51 5.41 -5.53
CA HIS A 118 -12.23 6.08 -5.30
C HIS A 118 -12.40 7.50 -4.74
N ILE A 119 -11.34 8.02 -4.14
CA ILE A 119 -11.20 9.41 -3.73
C ILE A 119 -10.26 10.14 -4.69
N GLY A 120 -10.34 11.48 -4.72
CA GLY A 120 -9.55 12.31 -5.64
C GLY A 120 -10.19 12.47 -7.01
N THR A 121 -9.54 13.22 -7.87
CA THR A 121 -10.01 13.51 -9.24
C THR A 121 -9.44 12.51 -10.24
N VAL A 122 -10.11 12.36 -11.39
CA VAL A 122 -9.62 11.50 -12.49
C VAL A 122 -8.26 11.96 -12.96
N GLU A 123 -8.03 13.27 -13.04
CA GLU A 123 -6.77 13.87 -13.49
C GLU A 123 -5.60 13.52 -12.52
N GLU A 124 -5.86 13.53 -11.22
CA GLU A 124 -4.87 13.11 -10.21
C GLU A 124 -4.53 11.62 -10.36
N TRP A 125 -5.54 10.78 -10.61
CA TRP A 125 -5.36 9.35 -10.84
C TRP A 125 -4.55 9.07 -12.09
N GLU A 126 -4.91 9.69 -13.22
CA GLU A 126 -4.19 9.54 -14.49
C GLU A 126 -2.73 9.98 -14.36
N HIS A 127 -2.49 11.12 -13.71
CA HIS A 127 -1.15 11.63 -13.46
C HIS A 127 -0.30 10.67 -12.61
N ASN A 128 -0.85 10.18 -11.50
CA ASN A 128 -0.14 9.26 -10.62
C ASN A 128 0.12 7.90 -11.28
N GLN A 129 -0.83 7.37 -12.05
CA GLN A 129 -0.66 6.15 -12.82
C GLN A 129 0.47 6.27 -13.85
N GLU A 130 0.55 7.41 -14.55
CA GLU A 130 1.61 7.64 -15.53
C GLU A 130 3.00 7.72 -14.87
N ILE A 131 3.12 8.36 -13.69
CA ILE A 131 4.38 8.39 -12.94
C ILE A 131 4.81 6.97 -12.55
N LEU A 132 3.89 6.13 -12.05
CA LEU A 132 4.18 4.74 -11.69
C LEU A 132 4.67 3.95 -12.91
N LYS A 133 4.00 4.10 -14.04
CA LYS A 133 4.32 3.45 -15.30
C LYS A 133 5.69 3.90 -15.85
N GLU A 134 5.95 5.21 -15.85
CA GLU A 134 7.26 5.75 -16.24
C GLU A 134 8.38 5.20 -15.37
N ALA A 135 8.19 5.22 -14.04
CA ALA A 135 9.20 4.76 -13.09
C ALA A 135 9.64 3.31 -13.36
N ILE A 136 8.67 2.42 -13.61
CA ILE A 136 8.96 1.00 -13.90
C ILE A 136 9.55 0.81 -15.28
N THR A 137 9.05 1.53 -16.29
CA THR A 137 9.54 1.45 -17.68
C THR A 137 11.00 1.91 -17.77
N GLU A 138 11.37 3.02 -17.11
CA GLU A 138 12.73 3.53 -17.07
C GLU A 138 13.72 2.56 -16.39
N MET A 139 13.24 1.73 -15.48
CA MET A 139 14.04 0.66 -14.87
C MET A 139 14.20 -0.58 -15.77
N GLY A 140 13.55 -0.58 -16.93
CA GLY A 140 13.60 -1.70 -17.87
C GLY A 140 12.87 -2.94 -17.37
N LYS A 141 11.85 -2.76 -16.52
CA LYS A 141 11.05 -3.86 -15.96
C LYS A 141 9.74 -3.99 -16.72
N ASP A 142 9.33 -5.23 -16.96
CA ASP A 142 8.02 -5.56 -17.52
C ASP A 142 6.95 -5.50 -16.42
N PHE A 143 5.76 -5.08 -16.78
CA PHE A 143 4.60 -5.08 -15.91
C PHE A 143 3.30 -5.35 -16.69
N ALA A 144 2.31 -5.90 -16.03
CA ALA A 144 0.95 -6.00 -16.52
C ALA A 144 0.08 -4.85 -15.97
N ILE A 145 -1.02 -4.55 -16.66
CA ILE A 145 -2.02 -3.60 -16.17
C ILE A 145 -3.20 -4.41 -15.61
N ASN A 146 -3.56 -4.11 -14.37
CA ASN A 146 -4.74 -4.66 -13.70
C ASN A 146 -5.78 -3.53 -13.55
N GLU A 147 -6.72 -3.48 -14.50
CA GLU A 147 -7.67 -2.38 -14.57
C GLU A 147 -8.68 -2.43 -13.41
N GLY A 148 -8.85 -1.29 -12.73
CA GLY A 148 -9.85 -1.13 -11.68
C GLY A 148 -9.51 -1.76 -10.32
N ASP A 149 -8.30 -2.28 -10.12
CA ASP A 149 -7.89 -2.95 -8.88
C ASP A 149 -7.02 -2.06 -7.96
N GLY A 150 -6.92 -0.78 -8.26
CA GLY A 150 -6.25 0.20 -7.40
C GLY A 150 -6.92 0.29 -6.02
N ALA A 151 -6.18 0.77 -5.03
CA ALA A 151 -6.78 1.06 -3.74
C ALA A 151 -7.71 2.28 -3.87
N PHE A 152 -8.75 2.38 -3.06
CA PHE A 152 -9.69 3.51 -3.15
C PHE A 152 -9.01 4.89 -3.02
N TYR A 153 -7.80 4.94 -2.47
CA TYR A 153 -7.02 6.17 -2.23
C TYR A 153 -5.90 6.43 -3.24
N GLY A 154 -5.58 5.49 -4.13
CA GLY A 154 -4.52 5.68 -5.13
C GLY A 154 -4.18 4.43 -5.93
N PRO A 155 -3.50 4.59 -7.08
CA PRO A 155 -2.97 3.49 -7.85
C PRO A 155 -1.86 2.76 -7.07
N LYS A 156 -1.61 1.50 -7.39
CA LYS A 156 -0.60 0.70 -6.72
C LYS A 156 0.21 -0.15 -7.70
N LEU A 157 1.43 -0.48 -7.29
CA LEU A 157 2.24 -1.53 -7.90
C LEU A 157 2.17 -2.77 -7.01
N ASP A 158 1.62 -3.84 -7.53
CA ASP A 158 1.56 -5.13 -6.87
C ASP A 158 2.73 -6.00 -7.32
N PHE A 159 3.44 -6.60 -6.36
CA PHE A 159 4.58 -7.47 -6.59
C PHE A 159 4.19 -8.89 -6.24
N HIS A 160 3.92 -9.71 -7.25
CA HIS A 160 3.48 -11.08 -7.11
C HIS A 160 4.66 -12.04 -7.03
N LEU A 161 4.85 -12.64 -5.88
CA LEU A 161 5.86 -13.68 -5.66
C LEU A 161 5.21 -15.05 -5.78
N ALA A 162 5.92 -15.97 -6.40
CA ALA A 162 5.50 -17.37 -6.43
C ALA A 162 6.29 -18.18 -5.40
N ASP A 163 5.59 -19.08 -4.70
CA ASP A 163 6.25 -20.08 -3.86
C ASP A 163 6.84 -21.23 -4.72
N SER A 164 7.49 -22.19 -4.07
CA SER A 164 8.10 -23.36 -4.75
C SER A 164 7.08 -24.25 -5.47
N LEU A 165 5.79 -24.07 -5.23
CA LEU A 165 4.70 -24.80 -5.87
C LEU A 165 4.02 -23.99 -6.98
N GLY A 166 4.52 -22.78 -7.26
CA GLY A 166 3.97 -21.86 -8.27
C GLY A 166 2.67 -21.15 -7.84
N ARG A 167 2.43 -21.04 -6.52
CA ARG A 167 1.26 -20.34 -5.94
C ARG A 167 1.64 -18.96 -5.52
#